data_fce74ee20ba5d2536a63574e1be9d7b5
#
_entry.id   fce74ee20ba5d2536a63574e1be9d7b5
#
_cell.length_a   1.000
_cell.length_b   1.000
_cell.length_c   1.000
_cell.angle_alpha   90.00
_cell.angle_beta   90.00
_cell.angle_gamma   90.00
#
_symmetry.space_group_name_H-M   'P 1'
#
loop_
_entity.id
_entity.type
_entity.pdbx_description
1 polymer ?
#
loop_
_entity_poly.entity_id
_entity_poly.type
_entity_poly.pdbx_seq_one_letter_code
_entity_poly.pdbx_strand_id
1 'polypeptide(L)'
;MVGIFDCGGVLGKYGIRLKERKVVNMEALNTYKTEKTLAEQMNERLAELKMTKAEAALKMNYSRAALSQYLNGKYASDPTELEKKVREFLAATGGVAEGQEPENSVPTGAGTLKKKVEFFESRDFVQTIGVCQACQEYMGLGIIVGKSGQGKTHALKKYAELPRVAYIECDDTMACRDLVEAIENGIGLPKGYGGTIWSRVNRIREFFNTNEGFLLIIDEADKLINKYTQKKMEILRGIFDQSNVGIVIAGEPRLETELKGNLARFANRMDFYYKLKGLSKNEVVDYLEGYEVDEAAMGEMISRATNTQSGCFRLLDRTLNNVLRILKQKGETRITMKIVSEASNMMML
;
A
#
# COMPACT_ATOMS: atom_id res chain seq x y z
N MET A 1 7.43 -0.99 22.14
CA MET A 1 8.10 -2.30 22.39
C MET A 1 8.62 -2.82 21.07
N VAL A 2 9.92 -2.84 20.90
CA VAL A 2 10.59 -3.28 19.66
C VAL A 2 10.49 -4.80 19.62
N GLY A 3 9.71 -5.35 18.67
CA GLY A 3 9.69 -6.79 18.41
C GLY A 3 10.98 -7.19 17.71
N ILE A 4 11.87 -7.84 18.43
CA ILE A 4 13.07 -8.47 17.89
C ILE A 4 12.63 -9.65 17.02
N PHE A 5 12.93 -9.58 15.72
CA PHE A 5 12.83 -10.73 14.83
C PHE A 5 13.84 -11.78 15.27
N ASP A 6 13.37 -12.87 15.86
CA ASP A 6 14.19 -14.05 16.10
C ASP A 6 14.30 -14.84 14.78
N CYS A 7 15.29 -14.47 13.97
CA CYS A 7 15.75 -15.22 12.81
C CYS A 7 16.80 -16.23 13.25
N GLY A 8 16.52 -17.02 14.28
CA GLY A 8 17.37 -18.11 14.71
C GLY A 8 17.43 -19.21 13.66
N GLY A 9 18.44 -19.18 12.80
CA GLY A 9 18.76 -20.37 12.01
C GLY A 9 19.53 -20.18 10.70
N VAL A 10 19.67 -18.99 10.14
CA VAL A 10 20.32 -18.83 8.83
C VAL A 10 21.53 -17.89 8.79
N LEU A 11 21.76 -17.09 9.83
CA LEU A 11 22.85 -16.09 9.85
C LEU A 11 24.26 -16.63 10.12
N GLY A 12 24.44 -17.96 10.25
CA GLY A 12 25.72 -18.58 10.62
C GLY A 12 26.71 -18.84 9.48
N LYS A 13 26.38 -18.63 8.21
CA LYS A 13 27.23 -19.07 7.07
C LYS A 13 27.93 -17.99 6.26
N TYR A 14 27.58 -16.72 6.41
CA TYR A 14 28.27 -15.66 5.70
C TYR A 14 28.72 -14.57 6.69
N GLY A 15 30.01 -14.59 7.00
CA GLY A 15 30.66 -13.59 7.87
C GLY A 15 30.74 -12.21 7.22
N ILE A 16 29.63 -11.54 7.06
CA ILE A 16 29.57 -10.17 6.58
C ILE A 16 29.51 -9.27 7.80
N ARG A 17 30.57 -8.49 8.03
CA ARG A 17 30.57 -7.38 8.98
C ARG A 17 29.45 -6.42 8.64
N LEU A 18 28.38 -6.43 9.42
CA LEU A 18 27.32 -5.41 9.38
C LEU A 18 27.94 -4.06 9.74
N LYS A 19 28.13 -3.18 8.76
CA LYS A 19 28.23 -1.75 9.04
C LYS A 19 26.87 -1.32 9.56
N GLU A 20 26.85 -0.68 10.72
CA GLU A 20 25.66 -0.07 11.33
C GLU A 20 24.98 0.84 10.28
N ARG A 21 23.91 0.33 9.66
CA ARG A 21 23.00 1.12 8.84
C ARG A 21 21.76 1.42 9.68
N LYS A 22 21.42 2.68 9.75
CA LYS A 22 20.26 3.22 10.45
C LYS A 22 19.04 2.38 10.13
N VAL A 23 18.40 1.84 11.17
CA VAL A 23 17.05 1.29 11.13
C VAL A 23 16.16 2.38 10.52
N VAL A 24 15.58 2.13 9.37
CA VAL A 24 14.58 3.05 8.79
C VAL A 24 13.37 2.95 9.70
N ASN A 25 13.11 4.02 10.42
CA ASN A 25 12.01 4.12 11.36
C ASN A 25 10.68 4.02 10.57
N MET A 26 9.72 3.23 11.07
CA MET A 26 8.37 3.13 10.49
C MET A 26 7.66 4.50 10.40
N GLU A 27 8.07 5.48 11.22
CA GLU A 27 7.64 6.88 11.08
C GLU A 27 8.02 7.50 9.73
N ALA A 28 9.09 7.03 9.08
CA ALA A 28 9.48 7.50 7.75
C ALA A 28 8.52 6.99 6.65
N LEU A 29 7.85 5.85 6.84
CA LEU A 29 6.83 5.37 5.90
C LEU A 29 5.52 6.19 5.96
N ASN A 30 5.22 6.77 7.12
CA ASN A 30 4.11 7.70 7.28
C ASN A 30 4.41 9.11 6.75
N THR A 31 5.68 9.49 6.61
CA THR A 31 6.11 10.78 6.04
C THR A 31 6.14 10.79 4.53
N TYR A 32 6.00 9.64 3.85
CA TYR A 32 5.82 9.58 2.38
C TYR A 32 4.35 9.58 1.93
N LYS A 33 3.41 10.07 2.73
CA LYS A 33 2.30 10.79 2.13
C LYS A 33 2.97 11.93 1.37
N THR A 34 2.82 12.01 0.08
CA THR A 34 2.98 13.25 -0.66
C THR A 34 1.91 14.20 -0.12
N GLU A 35 2.17 14.79 1.04
CA GLU A 35 1.47 16.00 1.42
C GLU A 35 1.73 16.94 0.28
N LYS A 36 0.67 17.27 -0.47
CA LYS A 36 0.75 18.33 -1.47
C LYS A 36 1.41 19.49 -0.78
N THR A 37 2.48 19.99 -1.34
CA THR A 37 3.17 21.14 -0.76
C THR A 37 2.15 22.25 -0.53
N LEU A 38 2.35 23.09 0.47
CA LEU A 38 1.45 24.21 0.74
C LEU A 38 1.22 25.08 -0.50
N ALA A 39 2.21 25.14 -1.37
CA ALA A 39 2.13 25.81 -2.66
C ALA A 39 1.21 25.09 -3.67
N GLU A 40 1.23 23.76 -3.69
CA GLU A 40 0.30 22.95 -4.52
C GLU A 40 -1.13 23.03 -4.02
N GLN A 41 -1.36 22.94 -2.71
CA GLN A 41 -2.68 23.12 -2.10
C GLN A 41 -3.26 24.50 -2.41
N MET A 42 -2.42 25.54 -2.35
CA MET A 42 -2.83 26.89 -2.70
C MET A 42 -3.17 27.05 -4.18
N ASN A 43 -2.38 26.47 -5.10
CA ASN A 43 -2.66 26.53 -6.53
C ASN A 43 -3.98 25.82 -6.89
N GLU A 44 -4.25 24.64 -6.30
CA GLU A 44 -5.51 23.93 -6.48
C GLU A 44 -6.70 24.76 -5.96
N ARG A 45 -6.55 25.34 -4.78
CA ARG A 45 -7.62 26.15 -4.18
C ARG A 45 -7.93 27.39 -4.99
N LEU A 46 -6.93 28.05 -5.56
CA LEU A 46 -7.12 29.16 -6.47
C LEU A 46 -7.86 28.75 -7.75
N ALA A 47 -7.57 27.57 -8.28
CA ALA A 47 -8.26 27.02 -9.45
C ALA A 47 -9.73 26.68 -9.15
N GLU A 48 -10.03 26.07 -7.99
CA GLU A 48 -11.40 25.78 -7.54
C GLU A 48 -12.24 27.05 -7.37
N LEU A 49 -11.66 28.08 -6.75
CA LEU A 49 -12.31 29.38 -6.52
C LEU A 49 -12.34 30.28 -7.77
N LYS A 50 -11.73 29.84 -8.89
CA LYS A 50 -11.52 30.64 -10.11
C LYS A 50 -10.91 32.02 -9.80
N MET A 51 -10.00 32.03 -8.80
CA MET A 51 -9.38 33.27 -8.28
C MET A 51 -7.97 33.43 -8.84
N THR A 52 -7.60 34.65 -9.21
CA THR A 52 -6.25 34.97 -9.68
C THR A 52 -5.27 35.10 -8.50
N LYS A 53 -3.99 34.83 -8.75
CA LYS A 53 -2.90 35.03 -7.76
C LYS A 53 -2.85 36.48 -7.23
N ALA A 54 -3.31 37.44 -8.02
CA ALA A 54 -3.37 38.86 -7.63
C ALA A 54 -4.48 39.11 -6.60
N GLU A 55 -5.66 38.57 -6.82
CA GLU A 55 -6.80 38.67 -5.90
C GLU A 55 -6.54 37.94 -4.57
N ALA A 56 -5.89 36.77 -4.63
CA ALA A 56 -5.48 36.07 -3.43
C ALA A 56 -4.45 36.87 -2.63
N ALA A 57 -3.45 37.44 -3.27
CA ALA A 57 -2.45 38.29 -2.61
C ALA A 57 -3.07 39.51 -1.92
N LEU A 58 -4.07 40.13 -2.55
CA LEU A 58 -4.85 41.23 -1.94
C LEU A 58 -5.61 40.77 -0.71
N LYS A 59 -6.30 39.62 -0.77
CA LYS A 59 -7.05 39.05 0.38
C LYS A 59 -6.14 38.65 1.54
N MET A 60 -4.94 38.18 1.23
CA MET A 60 -3.92 37.81 2.22
C MET A 60 -3.16 39.05 2.76
N ASN A 61 -3.41 40.23 2.23
CA ASN A 61 -2.61 41.45 2.50
C ASN A 61 -1.12 41.19 2.37
N TYR A 62 -0.71 40.60 1.22
CA TYR A 62 0.67 40.24 0.92
C TYR A 62 1.08 40.59 -0.50
N SER A 63 2.39 40.62 -0.78
CA SER A 63 2.91 41.00 -2.09
C SER A 63 2.56 39.96 -3.17
N ARG A 64 1.95 40.42 -4.29
CA ARG A 64 1.65 39.58 -5.46
C ARG A 64 2.91 38.90 -6.04
N ALA A 65 4.02 39.65 -6.07
CA ALA A 65 5.29 39.14 -6.61
C ALA A 65 5.83 38.01 -5.73
N ALA A 66 5.82 38.19 -4.40
CA ALA A 66 6.25 37.19 -3.44
C ALA A 66 5.39 35.92 -3.49
N LEU A 67 4.05 36.06 -3.52
CA LEU A 67 3.15 34.91 -3.65
C LEU A 67 3.38 34.16 -4.98
N SER A 68 3.56 34.89 -6.09
CA SER A 68 3.82 34.26 -7.38
C SER A 68 5.16 33.51 -7.42
N GLN A 69 6.22 34.05 -6.80
CA GLN A 69 7.52 33.40 -6.69
C GLN A 69 7.45 32.15 -5.80
N TYR A 70 6.74 32.21 -4.70
CA TYR A 70 6.51 31.08 -3.80
C TYR A 70 5.76 29.94 -4.49
N LEU A 71 4.64 30.22 -5.14
CA LEU A 71 3.84 29.24 -5.86
C LEU A 71 4.57 28.62 -7.07
N ASN A 72 5.62 29.25 -7.57
CA ASN A 72 6.46 28.73 -8.66
C ASN A 72 7.80 28.15 -8.15
N GLY A 73 7.99 28.00 -6.84
CA GLY A 73 9.22 27.44 -6.25
C GLY A 73 10.48 28.33 -6.41
N LYS A 74 10.30 29.63 -6.67
CA LYS A 74 11.40 30.60 -6.92
C LYS A 74 11.57 31.66 -5.82
N TYR A 75 10.94 31.45 -4.68
CA TYR A 75 11.00 32.39 -3.56
C TYR A 75 12.33 32.24 -2.81
N ALA A 76 13.15 33.30 -2.80
CA ALA A 76 14.52 33.26 -2.29
C ALA A 76 14.65 33.73 -0.82
N SER A 77 13.58 34.28 -0.22
CA SER A 77 13.57 34.77 1.17
C SER A 77 12.96 33.72 2.09
N ASP A 78 13.05 33.92 3.41
CA ASP A 78 12.41 33.04 4.41
C ASP A 78 10.88 32.98 4.17
N PRO A 79 10.31 31.79 3.90
CA PRO A 79 8.91 31.64 3.55
C PRO A 79 7.96 31.62 4.74
N THR A 80 8.45 31.62 5.99
CA THR A 80 7.68 31.36 7.22
C THR A 80 6.47 32.26 7.38
N GLU A 81 6.61 33.57 7.16
CA GLU A 81 5.48 34.53 7.24
C GLU A 81 4.47 34.33 6.09
N LEU A 82 4.98 34.06 4.90
CA LEU A 82 4.12 33.83 3.74
C LEU A 82 3.34 32.52 3.88
N GLU A 83 3.97 31.46 4.36
CA GLU A 83 3.32 30.18 4.62
C GLU A 83 2.23 30.29 5.68
N LYS A 84 2.45 31.08 6.74
CA LYS A 84 1.44 31.35 7.74
C LYS A 84 0.21 32.00 7.11
N LYS A 85 0.38 32.99 6.27
CA LYS A 85 -0.72 33.67 5.57
C LYS A 85 -1.40 32.78 4.53
N VAL A 86 -0.66 31.89 3.86
CA VAL A 86 -1.23 30.89 2.95
C VAL A 86 -2.11 29.90 3.73
N ARG A 87 -1.67 29.42 4.90
CA ARG A 87 -2.47 28.55 5.79
C ARG A 87 -3.75 29.25 6.28
N GLU A 88 -3.64 30.49 6.71
CA GLU A 88 -4.80 31.32 7.12
C GLU A 88 -5.80 31.48 5.97
N PHE A 89 -5.33 31.74 4.76
CA PHE A 89 -6.17 31.86 3.57
C PHE A 89 -6.85 30.54 3.20
N LEU A 90 -6.13 29.42 3.23
CA LEU A 90 -6.67 28.08 2.97
C LEU A 90 -7.73 27.71 4.01
N ALA A 91 -7.49 27.98 5.29
CA ALA A 91 -8.47 27.76 6.37
C ALA A 91 -9.71 28.63 6.19
N ALA A 92 -9.56 29.91 5.85
CA ALA A 92 -10.67 30.84 5.64
C ALA A 92 -11.52 30.52 4.41
N THR A 93 -10.94 29.81 3.42
CA THR A 93 -11.61 29.45 2.16
C THR A 93 -12.09 28.01 2.09
N GLY A 94 -11.97 27.22 3.19
CA GLY A 94 -12.42 25.82 3.28
C GLY A 94 -11.44 24.81 2.66
N GLY A 95 -10.18 25.19 2.48
CA GLY A 95 -9.07 24.27 2.19
C GLY A 95 -8.52 23.73 3.52
N VAL A 96 -8.35 22.42 3.65
CA VAL A 96 -7.92 21.76 4.89
C VAL A 96 -6.46 22.11 5.16
N ALA A 97 -6.21 22.98 6.15
CA ALA A 97 -4.92 23.04 6.82
C ALA A 97 -5.02 22.13 8.06
N GLU A 98 -4.44 20.95 8.03
CA GLU A 98 -4.29 20.10 9.22
C GLU A 98 -3.32 20.77 10.20
N GLY A 99 -3.81 21.03 11.42
CA GLY A 99 -2.98 21.41 12.56
C GLY A 99 -3.54 22.56 13.37
N GLN A 100 -4.59 22.33 14.12
CA GLN A 100 -4.93 22.76 15.48
C GLN A 100 -6.45 22.76 15.65
N GLU A 101 -6.93 21.97 16.59
CA GLU A 101 -8.33 21.96 17.00
C GLU A 101 -8.72 23.31 17.65
N PRO A 102 -9.89 23.88 17.33
CA PRO A 102 -10.54 24.83 18.21
C PRO A 102 -11.54 24.08 19.11
N GLU A 103 -11.27 24.07 20.39
CA GLU A 103 -12.28 23.77 21.41
C GLU A 103 -13.49 24.73 21.28
N ASN A 104 -14.66 24.14 21.48
CA ASN A 104 -15.97 24.73 21.62
C ASN A 104 -16.86 24.83 20.36
N SER A 105 -17.64 23.79 20.15
CA SER A 105 -19.00 23.92 19.64
C SER A 105 -19.95 22.95 20.37
N VAL A 106 -21.01 23.51 20.84
CA VAL A 106 -22.17 22.98 21.57
C VAL A 106 -22.76 21.75 20.89
N PRO A 107 -23.21 20.72 21.62
CA PRO A 107 -23.73 19.46 21.03
C PRO A 107 -25.14 19.69 20.48
N THR A 108 -25.27 19.75 19.18
CA THR A 108 -26.54 19.47 18.50
C THR A 108 -26.58 17.95 18.19
N GLY A 109 -27.52 17.28 18.85
CA GLY A 109 -27.68 15.83 18.77
C GLY A 109 -28.11 15.35 17.38
N ALA A 110 -27.15 14.86 16.65
CA ALA A 110 -27.28 13.82 15.63
C ALA A 110 -25.90 13.17 15.57
N GLY A 111 -25.74 11.95 16.09
CA GLY A 111 -24.49 11.24 16.16
C GLY A 111 -23.85 11.13 14.76
N THR A 112 -22.72 11.77 14.60
CA THR A 112 -21.99 11.73 13.32
C THR A 112 -21.33 10.35 13.22
N LEU A 113 -21.74 9.54 12.25
CA LEU A 113 -21.08 8.26 11.96
C LEU A 113 -19.59 8.50 11.70
N LYS A 114 -18.72 7.80 12.42
CA LYS A 114 -17.27 7.84 12.18
C LYS A 114 -16.99 7.52 10.71
N LYS A 115 -16.16 8.32 10.07
CA LYS A 115 -15.67 8.02 8.72
C LYS A 115 -14.80 6.77 8.79
N LYS A 116 -15.05 5.82 7.89
CA LYS A 116 -14.28 4.58 7.82
C LYS A 116 -12.80 4.90 7.61
N VAL A 117 -11.93 4.18 8.31
CA VAL A 117 -10.48 4.25 8.12
C VAL A 117 -10.16 3.73 6.72
N GLU A 118 -9.46 4.52 5.92
CA GLU A 118 -9.06 4.14 4.56
C GLU A 118 -7.98 3.06 4.57
N PHE A 119 -7.20 3.02 5.64
CA PHE A 119 -6.06 2.15 5.76
C PHE A 119 -5.96 1.57 7.18
N PHE A 120 -5.78 0.24 7.28
CA PHE A 120 -5.61 -0.46 8.55
C PHE A 120 -4.31 -1.26 8.56
N GLU A 121 -3.43 -0.93 9.47
CA GLU A 121 -2.13 -1.58 9.66
C GLU A 121 -2.27 -2.86 10.49
N SER A 122 -2.70 -3.94 9.85
CA SER A 122 -2.72 -5.25 10.50
C SER A 122 -1.30 -5.82 10.63
N ARG A 123 -1.14 -6.82 11.51
CA ARG A 123 0.11 -7.59 11.62
C ARG A 123 0.57 -8.13 10.26
N ASP A 124 -0.35 -8.69 9.46
CA ASP A 124 -0.04 -9.23 8.14
C ASP A 124 0.42 -8.13 7.16
N PHE A 125 -0.16 -6.93 7.28
CA PHE A 125 0.30 -5.76 6.53
C PHE A 125 1.75 -5.41 6.89
N VAL A 126 2.06 -5.24 8.18
CA VAL A 126 3.39 -4.87 8.66
C VAL A 126 4.44 -5.91 8.22
N GLN A 127 4.13 -7.19 8.31
CA GLN A 127 5.03 -8.26 7.90
C GLN A 127 5.25 -8.28 6.38
N THR A 128 4.20 -8.05 5.60
CA THR A 128 4.30 -7.95 4.13
C THR A 128 5.22 -6.79 3.72
N ILE A 129 5.04 -5.62 4.33
CA ILE A 129 5.92 -4.45 4.12
C ILE A 129 7.36 -4.78 4.52
N GLY A 130 7.58 -5.45 5.67
CA GLY A 130 8.90 -5.86 6.11
C GLY A 130 9.62 -6.79 5.14
N VAL A 131 8.91 -7.75 4.54
CA VAL A 131 9.47 -8.61 3.48
C VAL A 131 9.84 -7.80 2.25
N CYS A 132 8.97 -6.90 1.79
CA CYS A 132 9.27 -6.05 0.63
C CYS A 132 10.51 -5.18 0.88
N GLN A 133 10.60 -4.57 2.06
CA GLN A 133 11.74 -3.75 2.46
C GLN A 133 13.04 -4.55 2.50
N ALA A 134 13.03 -5.72 3.13
CA ALA A 134 14.20 -6.59 3.19
C ALA A 134 14.64 -7.04 1.79
N CYS A 135 13.71 -7.42 0.92
CA CYS A 135 14.04 -7.79 -0.46
C CYS A 135 14.64 -6.62 -1.24
N GLN A 136 14.14 -5.40 -1.06
CA GLN A 136 14.67 -4.21 -1.75
C GLN A 136 16.04 -3.83 -1.22
N GLU A 137 16.27 -3.91 0.09
CA GLU A 137 17.53 -3.51 0.73
C GLU A 137 18.66 -4.53 0.44
N TYR A 138 18.35 -5.82 0.51
CA TYR A 138 19.34 -6.90 0.36
C TYR A 138 19.37 -7.52 -1.04
N MET A 139 18.57 -7.01 -1.97
CA MET A 139 18.40 -7.59 -3.32
C MET A 139 18.03 -9.10 -3.24
N GLY A 140 17.18 -9.43 -2.25
CA GLY A 140 16.77 -10.80 -1.94
C GLY A 140 15.51 -11.23 -2.67
N LEU A 141 15.23 -12.54 -2.62
CA LEU A 141 14.00 -13.14 -3.12
C LEU A 141 13.04 -13.43 -1.97
N GLY A 142 11.88 -12.77 -1.99
CA GLY A 142 10.82 -12.95 -1.01
C GLY A 142 9.59 -13.65 -1.58
N ILE A 143 8.96 -14.49 -0.78
CA ILE A 143 7.71 -15.18 -1.10
C ILE A 143 6.66 -14.83 -0.06
N ILE A 144 5.51 -14.34 -0.52
CA ILE A 144 4.36 -13.98 0.31
C ILE A 144 3.16 -14.82 -0.09
N VAL A 145 2.65 -15.60 0.84
CA VAL A 145 1.53 -16.52 0.59
C VAL A 145 0.36 -16.19 1.50
N GLY A 146 -0.84 -16.17 0.93
CA GLY A 146 -2.05 -15.98 1.72
C GLY A 146 -3.31 -16.23 0.91
N LYS A 147 -4.40 -16.55 1.59
CA LYS A 147 -5.70 -16.75 0.95
C LYS A 147 -6.22 -15.47 0.30
N SER A 148 -7.14 -15.61 -0.65
CA SER A 148 -7.85 -14.48 -1.22
C SER A 148 -8.52 -13.65 -0.12
N GLY A 149 -8.48 -12.32 -0.26
CA GLY A 149 -9.11 -11.40 0.70
C GLY A 149 -8.36 -11.14 2.01
N GLN A 150 -7.14 -11.68 2.21
CA GLN A 150 -6.34 -11.43 3.41
C GLN A 150 -5.53 -10.11 3.38
N GLY A 151 -5.58 -9.35 2.28
CA GLY A 151 -4.93 -8.04 2.20
C GLY A 151 -3.57 -8.01 1.49
N LYS A 152 -3.07 -9.11 0.90
CA LYS A 152 -1.80 -9.16 0.14
C LYS A 152 -1.65 -7.99 -0.82
N THR A 153 -2.51 -7.96 -1.83
CA THR A 153 -2.51 -6.95 -2.90
C THR A 153 -2.56 -5.52 -2.35
N HIS A 154 -3.34 -5.29 -1.28
CA HIS A 154 -3.43 -3.98 -0.66
C HIS A 154 -2.08 -3.53 -0.07
N ALA A 155 -1.42 -4.41 0.69
CA ALA A 155 -0.11 -4.13 1.26
C ALA A 155 0.96 -3.95 0.17
N LEU A 156 0.95 -4.79 -0.85
CA LEU A 156 1.92 -4.72 -1.96
C LEU A 156 1.74 -3.45 -2.79
N LYS A 157 0.49 -3.05 -3.11
CA LYS A 157 0.20 -1.79 -3.81
C LYS A 157 0.61 -0.58 -2.97
N LYS A 158 0.44 -0.64 -1.64
CA LYS A 158 0.91 0.42 -0.75
C LYS A 158 2.44 0.55 -0.77
N TYR A 159 3.16 -0.56 -0.74
CA TYR A 159 4.63 -0.53 -0.89
C TYR A 159 5.08 -0.04 -2.27
N ALA A 160 4.31 -0.35 -3.31
CA ALA A 160 4.60 0.06 -4.68
C ALA A 160 4.49 1.58 -4.93
N GLU A 161 3.93 2.35 -3.99
CA GLU A 161 3.96 3.82 -4.03
C GLU A 161 5.38 4.38 -3.77
N LEU A 162 6.29 3.55 -3.24
CA LEU A 162 7.68 3.95 -2.98
C LEU A 162 8.51 4.00 -4.26
N PRO A 163 9.55 4.86 -4.31
CA PRO A 163 10.43 4.95 -5.46
C PRO A 163 11.18 3.64 -5.71
N ARG A 164 11.49 3.37 -6.98
CA ARG A 164 12.21 2.17 -7.44
C ARG A 164 11.50 0.85 -7.13
N VAL A 165 10.18 0.88 -7.06
CA VAL A 165 9.35 -0.33 -6.93
C VAL A 165 8.51 -0.50 -8.19
N ALA A 166 8.68 -1.62 -8.86
CA ALA A 166 7.86 -2.05 -9.99
C ALA A 166 6.85 -3.09 -9.52
N TYR A 167 5.56 -2.84 -9.75
CA TYR A 167 4.47 -3.73 -9.37
C TYR A 167 3.79 -4.30 -10.61
N ILE A 168 3.72 -5.63 -10.66
CA ILE A 168 3.09 -6.39 -11.73
C ILE A 168 2.02 -7.29 -11.12
N GLU A 169 0.78 -7.13 -11.55
CA GLU A 169 -0.34 -8.02 -11.23
C GLU A 169 -0.48 -9.04 -12.35
N CYS A 170 -0.37 -10.32 -12.04
CA CYS A 170 -0.39 -11.38 -13.03
C CYS A 170 -1.81 -11.82 -13.37
N ASP A 171 -1.96 -12.31 -14.60
CA ASP A 171 -3.20 -12.84 -15.13
C ASP A 171 -2.97 -14.23 -15.75
N ASP A 172 -3.99 -15.10 -15.71
CA ASP A 172 -3.94 -16.44 -16.29
C ASP A 172 -3.69 -16.44 -17.81
N THR A 173 -4.09 -15.36 -18.48
CA THR A 173 -3.95 -15.20 -19.94
C THR A 173 -2.55 -14.76 -20.36
N MET A 174 -1.71 -14.30 -19.43
CA MET A 174 -0.35 -13.83 -19.72
C MET A 174 0.51 -14.91 -20.33
N ALA A 175 1.02 -14.69 -21.54
CA ALA A 175 2.12 -15.47 -22.09
C ALA A 175 3.50 -14.95 -21.59
N CYS A 176 4.59 -15.65 -21.93
CA CYS A 176 5.94 -15.20 -21.54
C CYS A 176 6.29 -13.81 -22.07
N ARG A 177 5.77 -13.44 -23.23
CA ARG A 177 6.00 -12.14 -23.85
C ARG A 177 5.30 -11.04 -23.07
N ASP A 178 4.07 -11.30 -22.63
CA ASP A 178 3.24 -10.34 -21.91
C ASP A 178 3.82 -10.08 -20.51
N LEU A 179 4.33 -11.11 -19.83
CA LEU A 179 5.05 -10.95 -18.56
C LEU A 179 6.28 -10.04 -18.72
N VAL A 180 7.09 -10.30 -19.75
CA VAL A 180 8.28 -9.49 -20.02
C VAL A 180 7.90 -8.04 -20.33
N GLU A 181 6.84 -7.84 -21.11
CA GLU A 181 6.31 -6.51 -21.43
C GLU A 181 5.76 -5.78 -20.21
N ALA A 182 5.04 -6.48 -19.33
CA ALA A 182 4.57 -5.93 -18.07
C ALA A 182 5.73 -5.46 -17.17
N ILE A 183 6.81 -6.25 -17.10
CA ILE A 183 8.01 -5.86 -16.36
C ILE A 183 8.66 -4.62 -16.99
N GLU A 184 8.88 -4.59 -18.32
CA GLU A 184 9.45 -3.44 -19.01
C GLU A 184 8.63 -2.16 -18.78
N ASN A 185 7.30 -2.25 -18.85
CA ASN A 185 6.41 -1.13 -18.56
C ASN A 185 6.50 -0.68 -17.08
N GLY A 186 6.56 -1.65 -16.15
CA GLY A 186 6.64 -1.38 -14.71
C GLY A 186 7.94 -0.68 -14.29
N ILE A 187 9.04 -0.91 -14.98
CA ILE A 187 10.32 -0.23 -14.74
C ILE A 187 10.53 1.00 -15.62
N GLY A 188 9.54 1.35 -16.45
CA GLY A 188 9.59 2.56 -17.27
C GLY A 188 10.47 2.46 -18.53
N LEU A 189 10.77 1.26 -19.02
CA LEU A 189 11.49 1.12 -20.29
C LEU A 189 10.61 1.58 -21.47
N PRO A 190 11.23 2.23 -22.48
CA PRO A 190 10.48 2.75 -23.63
C PRO A 190 9.74 1.63 -24.38
N LYS A 191 8.48 1.90 -24.73
CA LYS A 191 7.65 1.00 -25.55
C LYS A 191 8.14 0.93 -27.00
N GLY A 192 7.90 -0.20 -27.65
CA GLY A 192 8.14 -0.32 -29.09
C GLY A 192 9.49 -0.91 -29.47
N TYR A 193 10.36 -1.23 -28.56
CA TYR A 193 11.54 -2.02 -28.88
C TYR A 193 11.12 -3.47 -29.18
N GLY A 194 11.08 -3.82 -30.48
CA GLY A 194 10.91 -5.19 -30.91
C GLY A 194 12.03 -6.10 -30.41
N GLY A 195 11.92 -7.38 -30.64
CA GLY A 195 12.96 -8.35 -30.34
C GLY A 195 12.43 -9.67 -29.79
N THR A 196 13.35 -10.58 -29.59
CA THR A 196 13.05 -11.87 -28.98
C THR A 196 12.84 -11.72 -27.46
N ILE A 197 12.15 -12.67 -26.82
CA ILE A 197 12.01 -12.70 -25.36
C ILE A 197 13.40 -12.62 -24.70
N TRP A 198 14.39 -13.31 -25.24
CA TRP A 198 15.75 -13.32 -24.73
C TRP A 198 16.39 -11.91 -24.73
N SER A 199 16.29 -11.18 -25.84
CA SER A 199 16.87 -9.83 -25.93
C SER A 199 16.17 -8.83 -24.99
N ARG A 200 14.84 -8.98 -24.82
CA ARG A 200 14.05 -8.16 -23.89
C ARG A 200 14.42 -8.45 -22.43
N VAL A 201 14.55 -9.72 -22.05
CA VAL A 201 14.99 -10.13 -20.70
C VAL A 201 16.41 -9.62 -20.41
N ASN A 202 17.33 -9.65 -21.36
CA ASN A 202 18.67 -9.10 -21.17
C ASN A 202 18.65 -7.58 -20.94
N ARG A 203 17.80 -6.85 -21.65
CA ARG A 203 17.63 -5.40 -21.42
C ARG A 203 17.07 -5.10 -20.03
N ILE A 204 16.15 -5.92 -19.51
CA ILE A 204 15.66 -5.80 -18.13
C ILE A 204 16.81 -6.01 -17.14
N ARG A 205 17.67 -7.02 -17.37
CA ARG A 205 18.82 -7.30 -16.51
C ARG A 205 19.83 -6.15 -16.52
N GLU A 206 20.14 -5.62 -17.70
CA GLU A 206 21.01 -4.45 -17.85
C GLU A 206 20.45 -3.23 -17.12
N PHE A 207 19.14 -3.01 -17.21
CA PHE A 207 18.47 -1.94 -16.47
C PHE A 207 18.68 -2.09 -14.94
N PHE A 208 18.42 -3.27 -14.38
CA PHE A 208 18.59 -3.48 -12.94
C PHE A 208 20.05 -3.46 -12.49
N ASN A 209 20.99 -3.87 -13.34
CA ASN A 209 22.42 -3.81 -13.05
C ASN A 209 22.96 -2.37 -13.09
N THR A 210 22.31 -1.51 -13.85
CA THR A 210 22.68 -0.08 -13.95
C THR A 210 21.97 0.77 -12.89
N ASN A 211 20.77 0.35 -12.46
CA ASN A 211 19.92 1.08 -11.54
C ASN A 211 19.73 0.27 -10.24
N GLU A 212 20.56 0.50 -9.26
CA GLU A 212 20.52 -0.24 -7.98
C GLU A 212 19.30 0.12 -7.12
N GLY A 213 18.94 -0.78 -6.19
CA GLY A 213 17.90 -0.58 -5.19
C GLY A 213 16.47 -0.68 -5.72
N PHE A 214 16.27 -1.36 -6.85
CA PHE A 214 14.94 -1.69 -7.35
C PHE A 214 14.36 -2.92 -6.66
N LEU A 215 13.03 -2.88 -6.47
CA LEU A 215 12.20 -4.04 -6.12
C LEU A 215 11.23 -4.33 -7.25
N LEU A 216 11.16 -5.59 -7.65
CA LEU A 216 10.13 -6.10 -8.55
C LEU A 216 9.11 -6.92 -7.77
N ILE A 217 7.88 -6.46 -7.68
CA ILE A 217 6.77 -7.16 -7.03
C ILE A 217 5.93 -7.85 -8.10
N ILE A 218 5.74 -9.16 -7.95
CA ILE A 218 4.91 -10.01 -8.81
C ILE A 218 3.75 -10.52 -7.97
N ASP A 219 2.59 -9.92 -8.11
CA ASP A 219 1.38 -10.32 -7.41
C ASP A 219 0.54 -11.31 -8.23
N GLU A 220 -0.27 -12.13 -7.56
CA GLU A 220 -1.08 -13.20 -8.17
C GLU A 220 -0.21 -14.20 -8.98
N ALA A 221 1.02 -14.44 -8.53
CA ALA A 221 2.02 -15.21 -9.27
C ALA A 221 1.67 -16.70 -9.44
N ASP A 222 0.75 -17.24 -8.65
CA ASP A 222 0.21 -18.58 -8.85
C ASP A 222 -0.48 -18.73 -10.21
N LYS A 223 -0.98 -17.65 -10.83
CA LYS A 223 -1.53 -17.60 -12.18
C LYS A 223 -0.44 -17.80 -13.28
N LEU A 224 0.82 -17.54 -12.95
CA LEU A 224 1.92 -17.80 -13.89
C LEU A 224 2.29 -19.28 -14.01
N ILE A 225 1.87 -20.09 -13.05
CA ILE A 225 2.27 -21.51 -12.94
C ILE A 225 1.26 -22.38 -13.69
N ASN A 226 1.77 -23.11 -14.67
CA ASN A 226 0.99 -24.06 -15.44
C ASN A 226 1.60 -25.47 -15.26
N LYS A 227 0.76 -26.52 -15.18
CA LYS A 227 1.18 -27.92 -15.08
C LYS A 227 2.20 -28.33 -16.15
N TYR A 228 2.11 -27.73 -17.33
CA TYR A 228 2.88 -28.12 -18.51
C TYR A 228 4.10 -27.23 -18.76
N THR A 229 4.21 -26.08 -18.12
CA THR A 229 5.32 -25.16 -18.38
C THR A 229 5.61 -24.25 -17.20
N GLN A 230 6.88 -24.17 -16.86
CA GLN A 230 7.43 -23.31 -15.82
C GLN A 230 8.19 -22.11 -16.40
N LYS A 231 8.09 -21.91 -17.73
CA LYS A 231 8.91 -20.92 -18.45
C LYS A 231 8.83 -19.51 -17.88
N LYS A 232 7.65 -19.10 -17.42
CA LYS A 232 7.45 -17.75 -16.85
C LYS A 232 8.22 -17.60 -15.52
N MET A 233 8.18 -18.59 -14.66
CA MET A 233 8.94 -18.60 -13.40
C MET A 233 10.45 -18.69 -13.65
N GLU A 234 10.88 -19.44 -14.67
CA GLU A 234 12.29 -19.50 -15.08
C GLU A 234 12.79 -18.15 -15.63
N ILE A 235 11.94 -17.36 -16.29
CA ILE A 235 12.27 -15.97 -16.70
C ILE A 235 12.53 -15.12 -15.46
N LEU A 236 11.64 -15.15 -14.46
CA LEU A 236 11.81 -14.40 -13.21
C LEU A 236 13.08 -14.83 -12.48
N ARG A 237 13.32 -16.14 -12.39
CA ARG A 237 14.56 -16.69 -11.82
C ARG A 237 15.79 -16.18 -12.55
N GLY A 238 15.75 -16.21 -13.88
CA GLY A 238 16.86 -15.73 -14.70
C GLY A 238 17.12 -14.24 -14.60
N ILE A 239 16.09 -13.42 -14.32
CA ILE A 239 16.26 -12.01 -13.99
C ILE A 239 16.92 -11.88 -12.61
N PHE A 240 16.40 -12.57 -11.59
CA PHE A 240 16.97 -12.57 -10.25
C PHE A 240 18.44 -13.02 -10.21
N ASP A 241 18.75 -14.16 -10.84
CA ASP A 241 20.11 -14.75 -10.82
C ASP A 241 21.17 -13.89 -11.53
N GLN A 242 20.77 -12.98 -12.44
CA GLN A 242 21.70 -12.24 -13.32
C GLN A 242 21.56 -10.74 -13.24
N SER A 243 20.85 -10.21 -12.23
CA SER A 243 20.74 -8.78 -12.02
C SER A 243 20.63 -8.38 -10.55
N ASN A 244 20.97 -7.12 -10.28
CA ASN A 244 20.95 -6.53 -8.93
C ASN A 244 19.54 -6.01 -8.60
N VAL A 245 18.58 -6.91 -8.34
CA VAL A 245 17.20 -6.57 -8.06
C VAL A 245 16.63 -7.42 -6.93
N GLY A 246 15.88 -6.81 -6.01
CA GLY A 246 15.03 -7.56 -5.10
C GLY A 246 13.76 -8.02 -5.83
N ILE A 247 13.31 -9.24 -5.57
CA ILE A 247 12.05 -9.76 -6.12
C ILE A 247 11.15 -10.24 -5.00
N VAL A 248 9.91 -9.78 -4.99
CA VAL A 248 8.84 -10.32 -4.14
C VAL A 248 7.80 -10.99 -5.02
N ILE A 249 7.50 -12.25 -4.72
CA ILE A 249 6.48 -13.04 -5.40
C ILE A 249 5.37 -13.33 -4.41
N ALA A 250 4.16 -12.90 -4.74
CA ALA A 250 2.98 -13.08 -3.91
C ALA A 250 1.91 -13.89 -4.64
N GLY A 251 1.19 -14.72 -3.90
CA GLY A 251 0.10 -15.52 -4.46
C GLY A 251 -0.71 -16.27 -3.42
N GLU A 252 -1.60 -17.12 -3.88
CA GLU A 252 -2.42 -17.99 -3.06
C GLU A 252 -1.63 -19.20 -2.54
N PRO A 253 -2.17 -20.00 -1.58
CA PRO A 253 -1.49 -21.18 -1.03
C PRO A 253 -1.03 -22.20 -2.07
N ARG A 254 -1.65 -22.23 -3.25
CA ARG A 254 -1.22 -23.03 -4.38
C ARG A 254 0.22 -22.71 -4.82
N LEU A 255 0.61 -21.43 -4.76
CA LEU A 255 1.98 -21.01 -5.07
C LEU A 255 3.00 -21.75 -4.19
N GLU A 256 2.74 -21.87 -2.88
CA GLU A 256 3.62 -22.60 -1.96
C GLU A 256 3.75 -24.08 -2.34
N THR A 257 2.65 -24.72 -2.71
CA THR A 257 2.63 -26.12 -3.11
C THR A 257 3.45 -26.35 -4.38
N GLU A 258 3.28 -25.49 -5.37
CA GLU A 258 4.03 -25.57 -6.63
C GLU A 258 5.53 -25.28 -6.46
N LEU A 259 5.88 -24.34 -5.59
CA LEU A 259 7.27 -24.02 -5.26
C LEU A 259 7.97 -25.21 -4.59
N LYS A 260 7.32 -25.90 -3.66
CA LYS A 260 7.86 -27.10 -3.00
C LYS A 260 7.99 -28.30 -3.93
N GLY A 261 7.10 -28.42 -4.90
CA GLY A 261 7.09 -29.52 -5.87
C GLY A 261 7.95 -29.23 -7.11
N ASN A 262 7.37 -28.48 -8.02
CA ASN A 262 7.89 -28.35 -9.38
C ASN A 262 8.97 -27.26 -9.54
N LEU A 263 9.07 -26.32 -8.59
CA LEU A 263 9.95 -25.15 -8.66
C LEU A 263 11.05 -25.15 -7.58
N ALA A 264 11.54 -26.33 -7.18
CA ALA A 264 12.56 -26.46 -6.13
C ALA A 264 13.81 -25.59 -6.39
N ARG A 265 14.21 -25.44 -7.66
CA ARG A 265 15.33 -24.56 -8.03
C ARG A 265 15.08 -23.11 -7.74
N PHE A 266 13.84 -22.67 -7.86
CA PHE A 266 13.41 -21.32 -7.50
C PHE A 266 13.32 -21.17 -5.97
N ALA A 267 12.72 -22.15 -5.30
CA ALA A 267 12.57 -22.16 -3.84
C ALA A 267 13.92 -22.13 -3.10
N ASN A 268 14.96 -22.73 -3.65
CA ASN A 268 16.32 -22.73 -3.07
C ASN A 268 17.00 -21.34 -3.06
N ARG A 269 16.42 -20.35 -3.71
CA ARG A 269 16.92 -18.96 -3.75
C ARG A 269 16.15 -18.03 -2.83
N MET A 270 15.13 -18.57 -2.16
CA MET A 270 14.27 -17.80 -1.28
C MET A 270 15.03 -17.38 -0.02
N ASP A 271 15.12 -16.06 0.20
CA ASP A 271 15.72 -15.45 1.37
C ASP A 271 14.66 -15.14 2.44
N PHE A 272 13.47 -14.75 2.00
CA PHE A 272 12.39 -14.31 2.88
C PHE A 272 11.09 -15.04 2.53
N TYR A 273 10.38 -15.49 3.56
CA TYR A 273 9.09 -16.16 3.40
C TYR A 273 8.11 -15.66 4.45
N TYR A 274 6.92 -15.28 4.01
CA TYR A 274 5.84 -14.93 4.90
C TYR A 274 4.51 -15.54 4.45
N LYS A 275 3.81 -16.19 5.39
CA LYS A 275 2.46 -16.71 5.19
C LYS A 275 1.49 -15.90 6.02
N LEU A 276 0.55 -15.23 5.35
CA LEU A 276 -0.47 -14.44 6.00
C LEU A 276 -1.32 -15.33 6.91
N LYS A 277 -1.64 -14.82 8.09
CA LYS A 277 -2.43 -15.52 9.12
C LYS A 277 -3.89 -15.06 9.13
N GLY A 278 -4.20 -13.95 8.45
CA GLY A 278 -5.49 -13.26 8.55
C GLY A 278 -5.59 -12.41 9.81
N LEU A 279 -6.68 -11.69 9.96
CA LEU A 279 -6.92 -10.86 11.15
C LEU A 279 -7.12 -11.71 12.41
N SER A 280 -6.56 -11.27 13.51
CA SER A 280 -6.89 -11.75 14.85
C SER A 280 -8.16 -11.08 15.38
N LYS A 281 -8.73 -11.63 16.46
CA LYS A 281 -9.89 -11.02 17.13
C LYS A 281 -9.60 -9.60 17.59
N ASN A 282 -8.42 -9.35 18.16
CA ASN A 282 -8.03 -8.03 18.65
C ASN A 282 -7.92 -7.02 17.49
N GLU A 283 -7.29 -7.40 16.40
CA GLU A 283 -7.20 -6.54 15.21
C GLU A 283 -8.59 -6.21 14.61
N VAL A 284 -9.57 -7.09 14.74
CA VAL A 284 -10.96 -6.80 14.33
C VAL A 284 -11.59 -5.78 15.27
N VAL A 285 -11.34 -5.88 16.57
CA VAL A 285 -11.81 -4.91 17.57
C VAL A 285 -11.17 -3.53 17.28
N ASP A 286 -9.86 -3.50 17.06
CA ASP A 286 -9.11 -2.28 16.74
C ASP A 286 -9.62 -1.65 15.42
N TYR A 287 -9.91 -2.47 14.40
CA TYR A 287 -10.47 -2.01 13.13
C TYR A 287 -11.86 -1.37 13.29
N LEU A 288 -12.66 -1.88 14.22
CA LEU A 288 -14.00 -1.38 14.54
C LEU A 288 -13.99 -0.32 15.64
N GLU A 289 -12.84 0.07 16.15
CA GLU A 289 -12.70 1.10 17.17
C GLU A 289 -13.38 2.41 16.75
N GLY A 290 -14.14 3.00 17.66
CA GLY A 290 -14.89 4.26 17.44
C GLY A 290 -16.23 4.10 16.73
N TYR A 291 -16.68 2.86 16.44
CA TYR A 291 -18.07 2.56 16.15
C TYR A 291 -18.76 2.02 17.39
N GLU A 292 -20.02 2.41 17.60
CA GLU A 292 -20.86 1.79 18.63
C GLU A 292 -21.37 0.45 18.11
N VAL A 293 -20.81 -0.65 18.60
CA VAL A 293 -21.12 -2.01 18.12
C VAL A 293 -21.70 -2.82 19.27
N ASP A 294 -22.87 -3.43 19.08
CA ASP A 294 -23.45 -4.38 20.04
C ASP A 294 -22.58 -5.63 20.16
N GLU A 295 -22.55 -6.26 21.32
CA GLU A 295 -21.75 -7.47 21.59
C GLU A 295 -22.03 -8.60 20.59
N ALA A 296 -23.30 -8.87 20.29
CA ALA A 296 -23.69 -9.87 19.30
C ALA A 296 -23.21 -9.51 17.88
N ALA A 297 -23.31 -8.23 17.50
CA ALA A 297 -22.81 -7.72 16.23
C ALA A 297 -21.29 -7.83 16.15
N MET A 298 -20.57 -7.50 17.23
CA MET A 298 -19.13 -7.65 17.33
C MET A 298 -18.69 -9.11 17.14
N GLY A 299 -19.37 -10.05 17.80
CA GLY A 299 -19.13 -11.49 17.65
C GLY A 299 -19.25 -11.95 16.19
N GLU A 300 -20.29 -11.50 15.48
CA GLU A 300 -20.49 -11.82 14.06
C GLU A 300 -19.41 -11.19 13.17
N MET A 301 -19.05 -9.93 13.40
CA MET A 301 -17.99 -9.26 12.64
C MET A 301 -16.63 -9.95 12.84
N ILE A 302 -16.32 -10.37 14.07
CA ILE A 302 -15.13 -11.19 14.35
C ILE A 302 -15.19 -12.51 13.58
N SER A 303 -16.33 -13.21 13.61
CA SER A 303 -16.50 -14.48 12.87
C SER A 303 -16.22 -14.31 11.38
N ARG A 304 -16.71 -13.25 10.76
CA ARG A 304 -16.50 -12.93 9.33
C ARG A 304 -15.05 -12.68 8.96
N ALA A 305 -14.26 -12.17 9.88
CA ALA A 305 -12.85 -11.94 9.67
C ALA A 305 -12.00 -13.20 9.93
N THR A 306 -12.34 -13.95 10.98
CA THR A 306 -11.44 -14.97 11.57
C THR A 306 -11.85 -16.41 11.29
N ASN A 307 -13.04 -16.68 10.72
CA ASN A 307 -13.46 -18.02 10.38
C ASN A 307 -12.45 -18.69 9.43
N THR A 308 -12.00 -19.90 9.80
CA THR A 308 -10.93 -20.60 9.07
C THR A 308 -11.31 -21.02 7.65
N GLN A 309 -12.62 -21.23 7.38
CA GLN A 309 -13.10 -21.66 6.07
C GLN A 309 -13.44 -20.48 5.16
N SER A 310 -14.25 -19.55 5.62
CA SER A 310 -14.84 -18.47 4.82
C SER A 310 -14.44 -17.06 5.29
N GLY A 311 -13.86 -16.90 6.48
CA GLY A 311 -13.51 -15.62 7.05
C GLY A 311 -12.31 -14.98 6.35
N CYS A 312 -12.40 -13.68 6.09
CA CYS A 312 -11.28 -12.90 5.60
C CYS A 312 -11.51 -11.40 5.81
N PHE A 313 -10.44 -10.61 5.73
CA PHE A 313 -10.54 -9.15 5.88
C PHE A 313 -11.47 -8.51 4.83
N ARG A 314 -11.44 -8.99 3.58
CA ARG A 314 -12.34 -8.51 2.51
C ARG A 314 -13.82 -8.69 2.88
N LEU A 315 -14.19 -9.81 3.53
CA LEU A 315 -15.55 -10.07 3.94
C LEU A 315 -15.98 -9.13 5.06
N LEU A 316 -15.13 -8.95 6.08
CA LEU A 316 -15.33 -7.96 7.14
C LEU A 316 -15.52 -6.55 6.58
N ASP A 317 -14.62 -6.12 5.72
CA ASP A 317 -14.62 -4.80 5.12
C ASP A 317 -15.88 -4.53 4.28
N ARG A 318 -16.29 -5.49 3.46
CA ARG A 318 -17.54 -5.41 2.68
C ARG A 318 -18.76 -5.37 3.58
N THR A 319 -18.78 -6.17 4.67
CA THR A 319 -19.86 -6.14 5.66
C THR A 319 -19.95 -4.75 6.29
N LEU A 320 -18.85 -4.20 6.76
CA LEU A 320 -18.82 -2.86 7.36
C LEU A 320 -19.31 -1.79 6.38
N ASN A 321 -18.87 -1.84 5.11
CA ASN A 321 -19.33 -0.91 4.08
C ASN A 321 -20.86 -0.93 3.90
N ASN A 322 -21.47 -2.13 3.87
CA ASN A 322 -22.92 -2.25 3.76
C ASN A 322 -23.64 -1.81 5.03
N VAL A 323 -23.09 -2.16 6.21
CA VAL A 323 -23.60 -1.69 7.52
C VAL A 323 -23.62 -0.17 7.55
N LEU A 324 -22.52 0.50 7.23
CA LEU A 324 -22.44 1.96 7.22
C LEU A 324 -23.42 2.61 6.24
N ARG A 325 -23.67 1.96 5.07
CA ARG A 325 -24.69 2.40 4.12
C ARG A 325 -26.09 2.34 4.70
N ILE A 326 -26.44 1.22 5.37
CA ILE A 326 -27.75 1.03 6.01
C ILE A 326 -27.92 2.03 7.16
N LEU A 327 -26.92 2.21 8.01
CA LEU A 327 -26.95 3.19 9.11
C LEU A 327 -27.23 4.58 8.57
N LYS A 328 -26.53 4.99 7.51
CA LYS A 328 -26.74 6.31 6.87
C LYS A 328 -28.17 6.45 6.32
N GLN A 329 -28.73 5.39 5.72
CA GLN A 329 -30.11 5.43 5.20
C GLN A 329 -31.15 5.53 6.30
N LYS A 330 -30.92 4.89 7.46
CA LYS A 330 -31.86 4.86 8.59
C LYS A 330 -31.66 6.03 9.57
N GLY A 331 -30.58 6.80 9.45
CA GLY A 331 -30.22 7.83 10.42
C GLY A 331 -29.79 7.25 11.77
N GLU A 332 -29.35 6.00 11.80
CA GLU A 332 -28.88 5.31 13.00
C GLU A 332 -27.35 5.37 13.09
N THR A 333 -26.78 5.29 14.31
CA THR A 333 -25.33 5.34 14.55
C THR A 333 -24.78 4.04 15.11
N ARG A 334 -25.64 3.20 15.70
CA ARG A 334 -25.27 1.99 16.40
C ARG A 334 -25.36 0.75 15.52
N ILE A 335 -24.30 -0.05 15.46
CA ILE A 335 -24.23 -1.29 14.72
C ILE A 335 -24.86 -2.41 15.57
N THR A 336 -26.05 -2.85 15.18
CA THR A 336 -26.77 -3.94 15.83
C THR A 336 -26.71 -5.22 15.00
N MET A 337 -26.95 -6.38 15.61
CA MET A 337 -27.02 -7.65 14.89
C MET A 337 -28.06 -7.62 13.76
N LYS A 338 -29.19 -6.91 13.94
CA LYS A 338 -30.21 -6.73 12.91
C LYS A 338 -29.65 -6.06 11.66
N ILE A 339 -28.85 -5.00 11.83
CA ILE A 339 -28.23 -4.27 10.73
C ILE A 339 -27.15 -5.12 10.04
N VAL A 340 -26.36 -5.87 10.80
CA VAL A 340 -25.37 -6.81 10.25
C VAL A 340 -26.04 -7.90 9.44
N SER A 341 -27.17 -8.43 9.90
CA SER A 341 -27.97 -9.44 9.15
C SER A 341 -28.56 -8.83 7.86
N GLU A 342 -29.07 -7.61 7.92
CA GLU A 342 -29.57 -6.90 6.74
C GLU A 342 -28.47 -6.64 5.72
N ALA A 343 -27.28 -6.22 6.19
CA ALA A 343 -26.10 -6.05 5.35
C ALA A 343 -25.66 -7.37 4.70
N SER A 344 -25.85 -8.50 5.37
CA SER A 344 -25.56 -9.84 4.85
C SER A 344 -26.45 -10.21 3.68
N ASN A 345 -27.73 -9.86 3.73
CA ASN A 345 -28.69 -10.13 2.65
C ASN A 345 -28.35 -9.37 1.36
N MET A 346 -27.48 -8.35 1.45
CA MET A 346 -26.95 -7.63 0.27
C MET A 346 -25.73 -8.32 -0.34
N MET A 347 -25.25 -9.38 0.28
CA MET A 347 -24.04 -10.11 -0.15
C MET A 347 -24.38 -11.56 -0.43
N MET A 348 -23.78 -12.11 -1.47
CA MET A 348 -23.76 -13.54 -1.69
C MET A 348 -22.69 -14.13 -0.76
N LEU A 349 -23.12 -14.81 0.30
CA LEU A 349 -22.28 -15.44 1.30
C LEU A 349 -22.32 -16.94 1.16
#